data_a467cf9961a3b8e23ddd1fda753f9bda
#
_entry.id   a467cf9961a3b8e23ddd1fda753f9bda
#
_cell.length_a   1.000
_cell.length_b   1.000
_cell.length_c   1.000
_cell.angle_alpha   90.00
_cell.angle_beta   90.00
_cell.angle_gamma   90.00
#
_symmetry.space_group_name_H-M   'P 1'
#
loop_
_entity.id
_entity.type
_entity.pdbx_description
1 polymer ?
#
loop_
_entity_poly.entity_id
_entity_poly.type
_entity_poly.pdbx_seq_one_letter_code
_entity_poly.pdbx_strand_id
1 'polypeptide(L)'
;MTRLRQDEQATGRSDGYAAVDPVTRQLIRGSLRAAKLECELIIERTAMSAFIREKKDYTVSFLDARGHEIYGDTMGSDIMGCVWQYYPEETINQGDLYWYNDPYISQGSITHTPDMVFISP
;
A
#
# COMPACT_ATOMS: atom_id res chain seq x y z
N MET A 1 11.90 17.53 -28.29
CA MET A 1 12.73 18.33 -27.34
C MET A 1 11.88 18.68 -26.13
N THR A 2 11.82 17.80 -25.14
CA THR A 2 10.99 17.97 -23.94
C THR A 2 11.94 18.28 -22.79
N ARG A 3 11.87 19.51 -22.28
CA ARG A 3 12.63 19.96 -21.11
C ARG A 3 12.17 19.18 -19.88
N LEU A 4 13.05 18.34 -19.34
CA LEU A 4 12.95 17.82 -17.99
C LEU A 4 12.95 19.01 -17.01
N ARG A 5 11.91 19.16 -16.23
CA ARG A 5 11.91 20.06 -15.08
C ARG A 5 12.80 19.44 -13.99
N GLN A 6 14.07 19.82 -14.01
CA GLN A 6 14.89 19.85 -12.82
C GLN A 6 14.51 21.14 -12.11
N ASP A 7 13.97 21.05 -10.91
CA ASP A 7 13.96 22.05 -9.85
C ASP A 7 12.78 21.80 -8.92
N GLU A 8 12.90 20.77 -8.06
CA GLU A 8 12.35 20.85 -6.71
C GLU A 8 13.46 20.49 -5.74
N GLN A 9 14.30 21.50 -5.51
CA GLN A 9 15.16 21.52 -4.34
C GLN A 9 14.29 21.36 -3.11
N ALA A 10 14.62 20.34 -2.30
CA ALA A 10 14.09 20.13 -0.98
C ALA A 10 14.26 21.39 -0.13
N THR A 11 13.32 22.31 -0.21
CA THR A 11 13.13 23.32 0.82
C THR A 11 12.60 22.60 2.04
N GLY A 12 13.44 22.48 3.06
CA GLY A 12 13.07 21.93 4.36
C GLY A 12 11.89 22.69 4.95
N ARG A 13 10.68 22.27 4.62
CA ARG A 13 9.49 22.55 5.38
C ARG A 13 9.49 21.58 6.55
N SER A 14 9.98 22.03 7.67
CA SER A 14 9.60 21.46 8.97
C SER A 14 8.12 21.81 9.20
N ASP A 15 7.25 21.16 8.46
CA ASP A 15 5.82 21.25 8.70
C ASP A 15 5.59 20.66 10.09
N GLY A 16 5.00 21.45 10.97
CA GLY A 16 4.85 21.31 12.41
C GLY A 16 4.24 20.00 12.94
N TYR A 17 4.73 18.89 12.47
CA TYR A 17 4.51 17.58 13.09
C TYR A 17 5.38 17.51 14.34
N ALA A 18 4.74 17.61 15.50
CA ALA A 18 5.40 17.27 16.75
C ALA A 18 6.07 15.91 16.59
N ALA A 19 7.38 15.84 16.83
CA ALA A 19 8.10 14.58 16.72
C ALA A 19 7.45 13.57 17.68
N VAL A 20 6.92 12.48 17.14
CA VAL A 20 6.36 11.39 17.93
C VAL A 20 7.48 10.83 18.79
N ASP A 21 7.25 10.74 20.11
CA ASP A 21 8.25 10.21 21.03
C ASP A 21 8.63 8.75 20.67
N PRO A 22 9.84 8.30 21.01
CA PRO A 22 10.35 7.00 20.61
C PRO A 22 9.49 5.82 21.11
N VAL A 23 8.88 5.93 22.27
CA VAL A 23 8.05 4.86 22.84
C VAL A 23 6.76 4.72 22.05
N THR A 24 6.06 5.82 21.81
CA THR A 24 4.86 5.86 20.97
C THR A 24 5.14 5.32 19.57
N ARG A 25 6.27 5.70 18.97
CA ARG A 25 6.68 5.17 17.66
C ARG A 25 6.85 3.66 17.68
N GLN A 26 7.49 3.10 18.71
CA GLN A 26 7.66 1.67 18.85
C GLN A 26 6.34 0.94 19.08
N LEU A 27 5.42 1.52 19.84
CA LEU A 27 4.09 0.97 20.05
C LEU A 27 3.29 0.91 18.73
N ILE A 28 3.28 2.00 17.96
CA ILE A 28 2.62 2.05 16.64
C ILE A 28 3.21 0.98 15.71
N ARG A 29 4.55 0.93 15.61
CA ARG A 29 5.22 -0.06 14.75
C ARG A 29 4.91 -1.49 15.18
N GLY A 30 4.89 -1.76 16.48
CA GLY A 30 4.54 -3.06 17.06
C GLY A 30 3.10 -3.46 16.72
N SER A 31 2.17 -2.52 16.82
CA SER A 31 0.75 -2.74 16.49
C SER A 31 0.55 -3.03 15.01
N LEU A 32 1.18 -2.26 14.11
CA LEU A 32 1.13 -2.50 12.67
C LEU A 32 1.72 -3.88 12.31
N ARG A 33 2.84 -4.24 12.94
CA ARG A 33 3.43 -5.57 12.76
C ARG A 33 2.48 -6.69 13.19
N ALA A 34 1.83 -6.55 14.34
CA ALA A 34 0.89 -7.55 14.84
C ALA A 34 -0.32 -7.67 13.92
N ALA A 35 -0.88 -6.55 13.48
CA ALA A 35 -2.00 -6.54 12.53
C ALA A 35 -1.62 -7.18 11.18
N LYS A 36 -0.41 -6.88 10.66
CA LYS A 36 0.10 -7.53 9.43
C LYS A 36 0.14 -9.04 9.57
N LEU A 37 0.74 -9.55 10.65
CA LEU A 37 0.82 -10.98 10.94
C LEU A 37 -0.55 -11.64 11.07
N GLU A 38 -1.51 -10.97 11.68
CA GLU A 38 -2.88 -11.49 11.77
C GLU A 38 -3.54 -11.58 10.39
N CYS A 39 -3.41 -10.55 9.55
CA CYS A 39 -3.90 -10.60 8.17
C CYS A 39 -3.26 -11.75 7.38
N GLU A 40 -1.94 -11.91 7.48
CA GLU A 40 -1.19 -13.00 6.82
C GLU A 40 -1.70 -14.37 7.25
N LEU A 41 -1.90 -14.59 8.54
CA LEU A 41 -2.44 -15.84 9.06
C LEU A 41 -3.87 -16.12 8.57
N ILE A 42 -4.70 -15.10 8.45
CA ILE A 42 -6.06 -15.24 7.91
C ILE A 42 -5.98 -15.63 6.43
N ILE A 43 -5.16 -14.95 5.63
CA ILE A 43 -4.95 -15.25 4.23
C ILE A 43 -4.48 -16.69 4.06
N GLU A 44 -3.46 -17.13 4.78
CA GLU A 44 -2.93 -18.49 4.71
C GLU A 44 -3.98 -19.57 5.06
N ARG A 45 -4.82 -19.29 6.05
CA ARG A 45 -5.85 -20.24 6.49
C ARG A 45 -7.06 -20.33 5.57
N THR A 46 -7.37 -19.23 4.88
CA THR A 46 -8.59 -19.12 4.06
C THR A 46 -8.31 -19.29 2.57
N ALA A 47 -7.09 -19.08 2.12
CA ALA A 47 -6.75 -19.19 0.71
C ALA A 47 -6.93 -20.62 0.17
N MET A 48 -7.56 -20.71 -1.00
CA MET A 48 -7.69 -21.96 -1.74
C MET A 48 -6.45 -22.29 -2.57
N SER A 49 -5.67 -21.25 -2.92
CA SER A 49 -4.47 -21.38 -3.74
C SER A 49 -3.29 -21.97 -2.94
N ALA A 50 -2.64 -22.99 -3.49
CA ALA A 50 -1.40 -23.53 -2.94
C ALA A 50 -0.24 -22.54 -3.02
N PHE A 51 -0.22 -21.65 -4.00
CA PHE A 51 0.79 -20.58 -4.08
C PHE A 51 0.71 -19.65 -2.86
N ILE A 52 -0.48 -19.29 -2.44
CA ILE A 52 -0.67 -18.44 -1.26
C ILE A 52 -0.37 -19.23 0.02
N ARG A 53 -0.97 -20.41 0.21
CA ARG A 53 -0.81 -21.19 1.45
C ARG A 53 0.59 -21.74 1.68
N GLU A 54 1.22 -22.27 0.63
CA GLU A 54 2.46 -23.03 0.76
C GLU A 54 3.69 -22.21 0.35
N LYS A 55 3.55 -21.41 -0.72
CA LYS A 55 4.64 -20.57 -1.21
C LYS A 55 4.68 -19.20 -0.57
N LYS A 56 3.58 -18.80 0.10
CA LYS A 56 3.41 -17.46 0.70
C LYS A 56 3.63 -16.33 -0.30
N ASP A 57 3.11 -16.55 -1.52
CA ASP A 57 3.23 -15.60 -2.62
C ASP A 57 2.12 -14.54 -2.50
N TYR A 58 2.27 -13.69 -1.52
CA TYR A 58 1.40 -12.55 -1.23
C TYR A 58 2.13 -11.54 -0.34
N THR A 59 1.64 -10.32 -0.30
CA THR A 59 2.07 -9.32 0.67
C THR A 59 0.88 -8.63 1.33
N VAL A 60 1.10 -8.09 2.53
CA VAL A 60 0.12 -7.25 3.24
C VAL A 60 0.80 -5.94 3.59
N SER A 61 0.15 -4.83 3.25
CA SER A 61 0.68 -3.50 3.52
C SER A 61 -0.40 -2.57 4.06
N PHE A 62 0.01 -1.61 4.87
CA PHE A 62 -0.81 -0.51 5.35
C PHE A 62 -0.37 0.78 4.68
N LEU A 63 -1.33 1.52 4.17
CA LEU A 63 -1.11 2.78 3.49
C LEU A 63 -1.70 3.93 4.31
N ASP A 64 -1.16 5.13 4.14
CA ASP A 64 -1.79 6.34 4.65
C ASP A 64 -2.96 6.79 3.76
N ALA A 65 -3.67 7.84 4.16
CA ALA A 65 -4.77 8.40 3.38
C ALA A 65 -4.34 8.96 2.01
N ARG A 66 -3.05 9.09 1.76
CA ARG A 66 -2.49 9.51 0.47
C ARG A 66 -1.99 8.33 -0.37
N GLY A 67 -2.17 7.09 0.14
CA GLY A 67 -1.71 5.88 -0.53
C GLY A 67 -0.23 5.55 -0.35
N HIS A 68 0.50 6.29 0.50
CA HIS A 68 1.89 5.96 0.77
C HIS A 68 1.98 4.81 1.78
N GLU A 69 2.86 3.86 1.51
CA GLU A 69 3.09 2.77 2.44
C GLU A 69 3.68 3.28 3.76
N ILE A 70 2.98 2.99 4.86
CA ILE A 70 3.47 3.25 6.23
C ILE A 70 4.08 2.03 6.87
N TYR A 71 3.64 0.83 6.47
CA TYR A 71 4.18 -0.44 6.92
C TYR A 71 3.77 -1.57 5.99
N GLY A 72 4.71 -2.32 5.46
CA GLY A 72 4.44 -3.44 4.58
C GLY A 72 5.58 -3.76 3.62
N ASP A 73 5.25 -4.40 2.51
CA ASP A 73 6.20 -4.89 1.52
C ASP A 73 5.73 -4.61 0.07
N THR A 74 5.18 -3.42 -0.20
CA THR A 74 4.81 -3.04 -1.59
C THR A 74 6.02 -2.80 -2.49
N MET A 75 7.22 -2.83 -1.90
CA MET A 75 8.49 -2.54 -2.61
C MET A 75 8.49 -1.20 -3.34
N GLY A 76 7.75 -0.21 -2.80
CA GLY A 76 7.65 1.14 -3.38
C GLY A 76 6.71 1.24 -4.58
N SER A 77 5.90 0.21 -4.86
CA SER A 77 4.89 0.27 -5.91
C SER A 77 3.78 1.25 -5.55
N ASP A 78 3.32 2.02 -6.53
CA ASP A 78 2.15 2.89 -6.38
C ASP A 78 0.86 2.07 -6.51
N ILE A 79 0.44 1.46 -5.41
CA ILE A 79 -0.75 0.60 -5.36
C ILE A 79 -2.04 1.41 -5.52
N MET A 80 -2.07 2.65 -5.00
CA MET A 80 -3.27 3.48 -5.05
C MET A 80 -3.43 4.27 -6.34
N GLY A 81 -2.38 4.47 -7.11
CA GLY A 81 -2.41 5.34 -8.29
C GLY A 81 -3.47 4.95 -9.31
N CYS A 82 -3.65 3.65 -9.57
CA CYS A 82 -4.70 3.20 -10.49
C CYS A 82 -6.10 3.33 -9.89
N VAL A 83 -6.28 3.21 -8.58
CA VAL A 83 -7.59 3.41 -7.94
C VAL A 83 -7.99 4.87 -8.09
N TRP A 84 -7.13 5.82 -7.76
CA TRP A 84 -7.44 7.25 -7.88
C TRP A 84 -7.66 7.73 -9.32
N GLN A 85 -7.09 7.03 -10.29
CA GLN A 85 -7.34 7.33 -11.70
C GLN A 85 -8.81 7.14 -12.09
N TYR A 86 -9.51 6.19 -11.47
CA TYR A 86 -10.90 5.83 -11.79
C TYR A 86 -11.91 6.23 -10.71
N TYR A 87 -11.47 6.41 -9.48
CA TYR A 87 -12.30 6.73 -8.33
C TYR A 87 -11.74 7.96 -7.62
N PRO A 88 -12.38 9.14 -7.77
CA PRO A 88 -12.02 10.35 -7.03
C PRO A 88 -12.01 10.10 -5.53
N GLU A 89 -11.09 10.74 -4.81
CA GLU A 89 -10.89 10.54 -3.36
C GLU A 89 -12.18 10.68 -2.54
N GLU A 90 -13.02 11.64 -2.92
CA GLU A 90 -14.32 11.90 -2.27
C GLU A 90 -15.36 10.79 -2.44
N THR A 91 -15.12 9.84 -3.34
CA THR A 91 -16.00 8.68 -3.56
C THR A 91 -15.54 7.43 -2.83
N ILE A 92 -14.37 7.46 -2.20
CA ILE A 92 -13.79 6.34 -1.47
C ILE A 92 -14.31 6.35 -0.02
N ASN A 93 -14.94 5.26 0.39
CA ASN A 93 -15.56 5.17 1.71
C ASN A 93 -15.01 3.98 2.50
N GLN A 94 -15.04 4.10 3.82
CA GLN A 94 -14.75 2.99 4.71
C GLN A 94 -15.69 1.81 4.42
N GLY A 95 -15.10 0.62 4.22
CA GLY A 95 -15.83 -0.60 3.90
C GLY A 95 -15.95 -0.90 2.41
N ASP A 96 -15.49 0.00 1.54
CA ASP A 96 -15.32 -0.31 0.13
C ASP A 96 -14.22 -1.36 -0.05
N LEU A 97 -14.27 -2.05 -1.19
CA LEU A 97 -13.22 -2.98 -1.61
C LEU A 97 -12.89 -2.74 -3.08
N TYR A 98 -11.69 -2.28 -3.32
CA TYR A 98 -11.13 -2.12 -4.67
C TYR A 98 -10.23 -3.29 -4.98
N TRP A 99 -10.29 -3.78 -6.22
CA TRP A 99 -9.39 -4.84 -6.66
C TRP A 99 -9.08 -4.72 -8.16
N TYR A 100 -7.88 -5.09 -8.53
CA TYR A 100 -7.43 -5.10 -9.91
C TYR A 100 -6.30 -6.10 -10.13
N ASN A 101 -6.10 -6.50 -11.40
CA ASN A 101 -5.01 -7.37 -11.83
C ASN A 101 -4.47 -7.01 -13.21
N ASP A 102 -4.80 -5.82 -13.72
CA ASP A 102 -4.39 -5.39 -15.04
C ASP A 102 -3.00 -4.70 -14.98
N PRO A 103 -1.94 -5.31 -15.59
CA PRO A 103 -0.60 -4.73 -15.59
C PRO A 103 -0.51 -3.38 -16.29
N TYR A 104 -1.41 -3.12 -17.23
CA TYR A 104 -1.39 -1.86 -18.01
C TYR A 104 -1.95 -0.69 -17.22
N ILE A 105 -3.08 -0.88 -16.56
CA ILE A 105 -3.66 0.17 -15.73
C ILE A 105 -2.90 0.37 -14.41
N SER A 106 -2.23 -0.66 -13.93
CA SER A 106 -1.48 -0.62 -12.65
C SER A 106 -0.16 0.13 -12.74
N GLN A 107 0.23 0.60 -13.93
CA GLN A 107 1.46 1.37 -14.18
C GLN A 107 2.73 0.69 -13.63
N GLY A 108 2.73 -0.64 -13.61
CA GLY A 108 3.87 -1.44 -13.14
C GLY A 108 3.80 -1.88 -11.67
N SER A 109 2.73 -1.56 -10.94
CA SER A 109 2.52 -2.13 -9.59
C SER A 109 2.17 -3.62 -9.63
N ILE A 110 1.66 -4.11 -10.77
CA ILE A 110 1.48 -5.54 -11.08
C ILE A 110 2.33 -5.86 -12.31
N THR A 111 3.06 -6.95 -12.26
CA THR A 111 3.94 -7.38 -13.36
C THR A 111 3.34 -8.49 -14.21
N HIS A 112 2.38 -9.24 -13.69
CA HIS A 112 1.70 -10.32 -14.41
C HIS A 112 0.27 -10.54 -13.90
N THR A 113 -0.61 -11.01 -14.78
CA THR A 113 -2.04 -11.14 -14.55
C THR A 113 -2.50 -12.11 -13.44
N PRO A 114 -1.71 -13.11 -13.00
CA PRO A 114 -2.10 -13.91 -11.83
C PRO A 114 -2.11 -13.14 -10.53
N ASP A 115 -1.34 -12.05 -10.43
CA ASP A 115 -1.34 -11.19 -9.24
C ASP A 115 -2.62 -10.38 -9.17
N MET A 116 -3.12 -10.22 -7.96
CA MET A 116 -4.29 -9.39 -7.69
C MET A 116 -3.99 -8.48 -6.53
N VAL A 117 -4.32 -7.20 -6.69
CA VAL A 117 -4.28 -6.23 -5.60
C VAL A 117 -5.69 -6.07 -5.04
N PHE A 118 -5.80 -6.11 -3.72
CA PHE A 118 -7.02 -5.81 -2.97
C PHE A 118 -6.73 -4.66 -2.02
N ILE A 119 -7.58 -3.63 -2.04
CA ILE A 119 -7.45 -2.44 -1.21
C ILE A 119 -8.75 -2.20 -0.49
N SER A 120 -8.70 -2.06 0.84
CA SER A 120 -9.84 -1.68 1.67
C SER A 120 -9.45 -0.44 2.46
N PRO A 121 -10.13 0.69 2.22
CA PRO A 121 -9.96 1.91 3.01
C PRO A 121 -10.61 1.82 4.39
#